data_96e9309a0336c9963559c22df38100a4
#
_entry.id   96e9309a0336c9963559c22df38100a4
#
_cell.length_a   1.000
_cell.length_b   1.000
_cell.length_c   1.000
_cell.angle_alpha   90.00
_cell.angle_beta   90.00
_cell.angle_gamma   90.00
#
_symmetry.space_group_name_H-M   'P 1'
#
loop_
_entity.id
_entity.type
_entity.pdbx_description
1 polymer ?
#
loop_
_entity_poly.entity_id
_entity_poly.type
_entity_poly.pdbx_seq_one_letter_code
_entity_poly.pdbx_strand_id
1 'polypeptide(L)'
;MYTYTTVREIADSLNLEILNEGNLDLKIDIPNIYQIGYELVGFLDKDSDELNRYINICSLKESRFMATFSKERKEKVISEYMALDFPALIFSKDAIIAEEFYYYAKKYNKNILLSNEKASVTVRKLKFFLSRALSIEEEYEDYSLMEIHGVGVLMTGYSNARKGVMIELLERGHRMITDKNLVIRRIGENDLLGYNGKKKVKLGHFYLEDIQNGSVDVTDHFGVKSTRIEKKINILIVLEEWKEKEFYDRLGLDTQYETFVGEKIQKFVIPVRKGRNLAVIIETAALSFRLKRMGHNTPLE
;
A
#
# COMPACT_ATOMS: atom_id res chain seq x y z
N MET A 1 5.64 5.96 14.79
CA MET A 1 7.09 5.81 14.47
C MET A 1 7.25 6.26 13.03
N TYR A 2 8.13 7.23 12.74
CA TYR A 2 8.35 7.66 11.35
C TYR A 2 9.03 6.50 10.62
N THR A 3 8.39 5.99 9.58
CA THR A 3 8.97 4.98 8.68
C THR A 3 9.90 5.70 7.70
N TYR A 4 11.05 5.13 7.43
CA TYR A 4 11.98 5.62 6.41
C TYR A 4 12.55 4.43 5.64
N THR A 5 13.01 4.68 4.45
CA THR A 5 13.86 3.78 3.68
C THR A 5 15.17 4.47 3.34
N THR A 6 16.12 3.77 2.75
CA THR A 6 17.41 4.33 2.34
C THR A 6 17.57 4.28 0.82
N VAL A 7 18.49 5.11 0.29
CA VAL A 7 18.83 5.07 -1.14
C VAL A 7 19.35 3.68 -1.53
N ARG A 8 20.11 3.01 -0.62
CA ARG A 8 20.62 1.65 -0.81
C ARG A 8 19.46 0.64 -0.98
N GLU A 9 18.51 0.64 -0.07
CA GLU A 9 17.33 -0.26 -0.15
C GLU A 9 16.52 -0.05 -1.43
N ILE A 10 16.42 1.19 -1.88
CA ILE A 10 15.77 1.53 -3.15
C ILE A 10 16.55 0.95 -4.33
N ALA A 11 17.89 1.13 -4.35
CA ALA A 11 18.75 0.61 -5.40
C ALA A 11 18.66 -0.91 -5.49
N ASP A 12 18.73 -1.59 -4.36
CA ASP A 12 18.65 -3.06 -4.27
C ASP A 12 17.27 -3.57 -4.71
N SER A 13 16.20 -2.98 -4.20
CA SER A 13 14.82 -3.43 -4.48
C SER A 13 14.40 -3.22 -5.94
N LEU A 14 14.88 -2.17 -6.57
CA LEU A 14 14.58 -1.86 -7.97
C LEU A 14 15.66 -2.36 -8.94
N ASN A 15 16.71 -3.00 -8.43
CA ASN A 15 17.88 -3.45 -9.19
C ASN A 15 18.47 -2.31 -10.05
N LEU A 16 18.77 -1.17 -9.38
CA LEU A 16 19.42 -0.02 -10.02
C LEU A 16 20.93 -0.16 -9.96
N GLU A 17 21.61 0.20 -11.03
CA GLU A 17 23.06 0.28 -11.07
C GLU A 17 23.54 1.58 -10.38
N ILE A 18 24.54 1.49 -9.51
CA ILE A 18 25.13 2.64 -8.82
C ILE A 18 26.25 3.20 -9.69
N LEU A 19 26.00 4.36 -10.31
CA LEU A 19 27.00 5.03 -11.15
C LEU A 19 27.93 5.93 -10.35
N ASN A 20 27.44 6.53 -9.26
CA ASN A 20 28.24 7.25 -8.29
C ASN A 20 27.68 7.03 -6.90
N GLU A 21 28.52 6.57 -5.98
CA GLU A 21 28.19 6.38 -4.58
C GLU A 21 28.49 7.67 -3.81
N GLY A 22 27.43 8.31 -3.33
CA GLY A 22 27.46 9.37 -2.33
C GLY A 22 27.13 8.79 -0.96
N ASN A 23 26.08 9.30 -0.31
CA ASN A 23 25.55 8.71 0.92
C ASN A 23 24.36 7.81 0.60
N LEU A 24 24.61 6.50 0.39
CA LEU A 24 23.54 5.51 0.13
C LEU A 24 22.66 5.22 1.36
N ASP A 25 23.12 5.52 2.56
CA ASP A 25 22.38 5.30 3.80
C ASP A 25 21.53 6.53 4.19
N LEU A 26 21.43 7.53 3.28
CA LEU A 26 20.54 8.67 3.44
C LEU A 26 19.10 8.21 3.57
N LYS A 27 18.42 8.69 4.62
CA LYS A 27 17.04 8.34 4.92
C LYS A 27 16.06 9.08 4.04
N ILE A 28 15.14 8.35 3.48
CA ILE A 28 14.01 8.83 2.67
C ILE A 28 12.74 8.59 3.46
N ASP A 29 12.02 9.63 3.79
CA ASP A 29 10.76 9.61 4.56
C ASP A 29 9.55 10.16 3.79
N ILE A 30 9.76 10.55 2.53
CA ILE A 30 8.74 11.13 1.65
C ILE A 30 8.49 10.20 0.46
N PRO A 31 7.23 9.78 0.20
CA PRO A 31 6.90 8.83 -0.87
C PRO A 31 6.83 9.48 -2.27
N ASN A 32 7.26 10.72 -2.40
CA ASN A 32 7.16 11.50 -3.62
C ASN A 32 8.43 11.42 -4.48
N ILE A 33 8.25 11.60 -5.76
CA ILE A 33 9.29 11.53 -6.79
C ILE A 33 9.20 12.80 -7.62
N TYR A 34 10.35 13.40 -7.92
CA TYR A 34 10.45 14.55 -8.81
C TYR A 34 10.94 14.12 -10.21
N GLN A 35 10.16 14.44 -11.23
CA GLN A 35 10.60 14.25 -12.61
C GLN A 35 11.21 15.56 -13.08
N ILE A 36 12.50 15.53 -13.37
CA ILE A 36 13.23 16.71 -13.84
C ILE A 36 12.64 17.19 -15.17
N GLY A 37 12.52 18.47 -15.32
CA GLY A 37 12.03 19.12 -16.53
C GLY A 37 12.90 20.31 -16.93
N TYR A 38 12.45 21.50 -16.58
CA TYR A 38 13.13 22.74 -16.96
C TYR A 38 14.42 23.04 -16.16
N GLU A 39 14.67 22.33 -15.08
CA GLU A 39 15.85 22.49 -14.21
C GLU A 39 17.14 22.27 -15.02
N LEU A 40 17.15 21.25 -15.86
CA LEU A 40 18.29 20.94 -16.74
C LEU A 40 18.36 21.83 -17.98
N VAL A 41 17.47 22.79 -18.15
CA VAL A 41 17.57 23.81 -19.22
C VAL A 41 17.98 25.16 -18.67
N GLY A 42 18.25 25.26 -17.36
CA GLY A 42 18.70 26.46 -16.69
C GLY A 42 17.60 27.25 -15.99
N PHE A 43 16.45 26.63 -15.78
CA PHE A 43 15.33 27.18 -15.00
C PHE A 43 15.28 26.49 -13.63
N LEU A 44 16.24 26.84 -12.75
CA LEU A 44 16.42 26.20 -11.47
C LEU A 44 15.77 27.02 -10.34
N ASP A 45 14.69 26.48 -9.80
CA ASP A 45 14.12 26.98 -8.54
C ASP A 45 14.86 26.32 -7.36
N LYS A 46 15.84 27.03 -6.79
CA LYS A 46 16.67 26.53 -5.70
C LYS A 46 15.91 26.36 -4.37
N ASP A 47 14.80 27.07 -4.24
CA ASP A 47 13.98 27.07 -3.02
C ASP A 47 12.84 26.03 -3.11
N SER A 48 12.76 25.27 -4.19
CA SER A 48 11.77 24.22 -4.37
C SER A 48 12.03 23.06 -3.39
N ASP A 49 11.15 22.90 -2.40
CA ASP A 49 11.17 21.78 -1.45
C ASP A 49 11.09 20.41 -2.20
N GLU A 50 10.31 20.34 -3.26
CA GLU A 50 10.11 19.11 -4.02
C GLU A 50 11.41 18.68 -4.71
N LEU A 51 12.11 19.60 -5.33
CA LEU A 51 13.36 19.35 -6.02
C LEU A 51 14.48 18.92 -5.06
N ASN A 52 14.52 19.54 -3.87
CA ASN A 52 15.54 19.29 -2.86
C ASN A 52 15.29 18.05 -2.00
N ARG A 53 14.04 17.63 -1.81
CA ARG A 53 13.69 16.56 -0.85
C ARG A 53 13.33 15.25 -1.51
N TYR A 54 12.95 15.25 -2.80
CA TYR A 54 12.47 14.05 -3.47
C TYR A 54 13.58 13.36 -4.26
N ILE A 55 13.39 12.08 -4.52
CA ILE A 55 14.23 11.37 -5.48
C ILE A 55 13.93 11.92 -6.87
N ASN A 56 14.98 12.34 -7.57
CA ASN A 56 14.87 12.95 -8.87
C ASN A 56 15.07 11.91 -9.97
N ILE A 57 14.29 12.03 -11.07
CA ILE A 57 14.39 11.14 -12.22
C ILE A 57 14.64 11.96 -13.48
N CYS A 58 15.68 11.59 -14.22
CA CYS A 58 16.03 12.14 -15.52
C CYS A 58 15.70 11.12 -16.62
N SER A 59 14.86 11.52 -17.58
CA SER A 59 14.48 10.69 -18.71
C SER A 59 15.34 10.98 -19.96
N LEU A 60 15.13 10.14 -20.99
CA LEU A 60 15.74 10.36 -22.30
C LEU A 60 15.43 11.75 -22.86
N LYS A 61 14.23 12.29 -22.64
CA LYS A 61 13.80 13.55 -23.24
C LYS A 61 14.64 14.72 -22.74
N GLU A 62 14.81 14.83 -21.43
CA GLU A 62 15.58 15.88 -20.77
C GLU A 62 17.08 15.73 -21.07
N SER A 63 17.61 14.51 -20.98
CA SER A 63 19.02 14.22 -21.24
C SER A 63 19.40 14.46 -22.71
N ARG A 64 18.50 14.10 -23.65
CA ARG A 64 18.70 14.39 -25.11
C ARG A 64 18.69 15.87 -25.39
N PHE A 65 17.82 16.63 -24.75
CA PHE A 65 17.79 18.07 -24.93
C PHE A 65 19.07 18.73 -24.39
N MET A 66 19.50 18.34 -23.20
CA MET A 66 20.76 18.81 -22.62
C MET A 66 21.99 18.44 -23.47
N ALA A 67 21.96 17.30 -24.17
CA ALA A 67 23.05 16.91 -25.07
C ALA A 67 23.30 17.92 -26.21
N THR A 68 22.31 18.77 -26.53
CA THR A 68 22.45 19.84 -27.55
C THR A 68 23.19 21.08 -27.03
N PHE A 69 23.47 21.20 -25.73
CA PHE A 69 24.12 22.37 -25.17
C PHE A 69 25.62 22.42 -25.49
N SER A 70 26.20 23.63 -25.49
CA SER A 70 27.64 23.79 -25.48
C SER A 70 28.22 23.22 -24.15
N LYS A 71 29.52 22.95 -24.14
CA LYS A 71 30.21 22.42 -22.98
C LYS A 71 30.04 23.35 -21.78
N GLU A 72 30.25 24.63 -21.96
CA GLU A 72 30.16 25.66 -20.91
C GLU A 72 28.75 25.71 -20.34
N ARG A 73 27.72 25.61 -21.19
CA ARG A 73 26.32 25.61 -20.74
C ARG A 73 25.99 24.36 -19.96
N LYS A 74 26.45 23.15 -20.41
CA LYS A 74 26.27 21.91 -19.66
C LYS A 74 26.91 21.99 -18.29
N GLU A 75 28.16 22.43 -18.26
CA GLU A 75 28.94 22.55 -17.02
C GLU A 75 28.24 23.48 -16.01
N LYS A 76 27.76 24.64 -16.45
CA LYS A 76 27.00 25.54 -15.60
C LYS A 76 25.73 24.93 -15.05
N VAL A 77 24.85 24.41 -15.93
CA VAL A 77 23.54 23.88 -15.56
C VAL A 77 23.67 22.65 -14.64
N ILE A 78 24.56 21.72 -15.00
CA ILE A 78 24.77 20.52 -14.20
C ILE A 78 25.40 20.87 -12.85
N SER A 79 26.35 21.77 -12.79
CA SER A 79 26.97 22.16 -11.52
C SER A 79 25.99 22.83 -10.56
N GLU A 80 25.11 23.71 -11.07
CA GLU A 80 24.07 24.35 -10.29
C GLU A 80 23.04 23.35 -9.78
N TYR A 81 22.60 22.43 -10.64
CA TYR A 81 21.66 21.38 -10.28
C TYR A 81 22.23 20.38 -9.25
N MET A 82 23.47 19.92 -9.46
CA MET A 82 24.12 18.95 -8.55
C MET A 82 24.50 19.55 -7.20
N ALA A 83 24.52 20.88 -7.08
CA ALA A 83 24.69 21.56 -5.79
C ALA A 83 23.44 21.53 -4.90
N LEU A 84 22.27 21.16 -5.43
CA LEU A 84 21.03 21.02 -4.68
C LEU A 84 21.07 19.83 -3.72
N ASP A 85 20.16 19.81 -2.73
CA ASP A 85 20.19 18.83 -1.64
C ASP A 85 19.22 17.64 -1.85
N PHE A 86 19.07 17.16 -3.07
CA PHE A 86 18.27 15.99 -3.37
C PHE A 86 18.97 14.69 -2.92
N PRO A 87 18.18 13.64 -2.54
CA PRO A 87 18.74 12.38 -2.02
C PRO A 87 19.43 11.52 -3.07
N ALA A 88 18.86 11.44 -4.28
CA ALA A 88 19.41 10.66 -5.39
C ALA A 88 18.85 11.14 -6.73
N LEU A 89 19.68 11.02 -7.77
CA LEU A 89 19.29 11.18 -9.17
C LEU A 89 19.29 9.82 -9.87
N ILE A 90 18.15 9.42 -10.43
CA ILE A 90 18.01 8.18 -11.20
C ILE A 90 17.87 8.51 -12.66
N PHE A 91 18.79 8.01 -13.48
CA PHE A 91 18.69 8.05 -14.94
C PHE A 91 17.86 6.86 -15.45
N SER A 92 16.99 7.08 -16.42
CA SER A 92 16.33 5.97 -17.12
C SER A 92 17.30 5.24 -18.05
N LYS A 93 17.00 3.99 -18.41
CA LYS A 93 17.81 3.11 -19.26
C LYS A 93 18.37 3.76 -20.52
N ASP A 94 17.56 4.60 -21.15
CA ASP A 94 17.81 5.22 -22.43
C ASP A 94 18.31 6.69 -22.32
N ALA A 95 18.56 7.17 -21.10
CA ALA A 95 19.08 8.51 -20.88
C ALA A 95 20.53 8.66 -21.36
N ILE A 96 20.84 9.82 -21.91
CA ILE A 96 22.21 10.21 -22.31
C ILE A 96 22.87 10.92 -21.14
N ILE A 97 23.80 10.25 -20.46
CA ILE A 97 24.43 10.78 -19.25
C ILE A 97 25.69 11.54 -19.66
N ALA A 98 25.71 12.85 -19.42
CA ALA A 98 26.86 13.70 -19.70
C ALA A 98 27.98 13.45 -18.65
N GLU A 99 29.25 13.55 -19.08
CA GLU A 99 30.40 13.32 -18.20
C GLU A 99 30.46 14.26 -17.00
N GLU A 100 29.93 15.47 -17.14
CA GLU A 100 29.82 16.48 -16.10
C GLU A 100 29.03 15.98 -14.88
N PHE A 101 28.06 15.09 -15.07
CA PHE A 101 27.32 14.50 -13.95
C PHE A 101 28.22 13.69 -13.04
N TYR A 102 29.14 12.89 -13.59
CA TYR A 102 30.07 12.09 -12.78
C TYR A 102 31.04 12.98 -12.01
N TYR A 103 31.53 14.04 -12.64
CA TYR A 103 32.43 14.97 -11.99
C TYR A 103 31.76 15.68 -10.82
N TYR A 104 30.57 16.28 -11.04
CA TYR A 104 29.86 17.05 -10.01
C TYR A 104 29.23 16.14 -8.95
N ALA A 105 28.87 14.90 -9.28
CA ALA A 105 28.40 13.92 -8.31
C ALA A 105 29.49 13.62 -7.26
N LYS A 106 30.71 13.39 -7.70
CA LYS A 106 31.87 13.22 -6.79
C LYS A 106 32.12 14.48 -5.97
N LYS A 107 32.11 15.64 -6.60
CA LYS A 107 32.37 16.93 -5.94
C LYS A 107 31.36 17.22 -4.83
N TYR A 108 30.09 16.93 -5.05
CA TYR A 108 28.98 17.25 -4.10
C TYR A 108 28.49 16.01 -3.33
N ASN A 109 29.19 14.89 -3.42
CA ASN A 109 28.86 13.62 -2.74
C ASN A 109 27.42 13.14 -3.01
N LYS A 110 26.99 13.16 -4.28
CA LYS A 110 25.61 12.84 -4.70
C LYS A 110 25.47 11.38 -5.16
N ASN A 111 24.33 10.77 -4.85
CA ASN A 111 23.97 9.46 -5.37
C ASN A 111 23.46 9.59 -6.82
N ILE A 112 24.12 8.90 -7.76
CA ILE A 112 23.65 8.73 -9.14
C ILE A 112 23.41 7.25 -9.39
N LEU A 113 22.18 6.95 -9.84
CA LEU A 113 21.72 5.60 -10.13
C LEU A 113 21.25 5.49 -11.57
N LEU A 114 21.37 4.31 -12.16
CA LEU A 114 20.84 4.00 -13.49
C LEU A 114 19.80 2.89 -13.40
N SER A 115 18.64 3.14 -13.97
CA SER A 115 17.60 2.14 -14.13
C SER A 115 17.79 1.37 -15.44
N ASN A 116 17.56 0.06 -15.41
CA ASN A 116 17.46 -0.77 -16.62
C ASN A 116 16.12 -0.66 -17.35
N GLU A 117 15.25 0.25 -16.90
CA GLU A 117 13.90 0.47 -17.40
C GLU A 117 13.70 1.89 -17.92
N LYS A 118 12.66 2.11 -18.74
CA LYS A 118 12.23 3.46 -19.13
C LYS A 118 11.71 4.25 -17.94
N ALA A 119 11.82 5.58 -18.01
CA ALA A 119 11.44 6.47 -16.91
C ALA A 119 10.03 6.19 -16.36
N SER A 120 9.02 5.99 -17.20
CA SER A 120 7.64 5.70 -16.76
C SER A 120 7.50 4.41 -15.96
N VAL A 121 8.30 3.39 -16.29
CA VAL A 121 8.33 2.11 -15.54
C VAL A 121 9.06 2.28 -14.22
N THR A 122 10.21 2.96 -14.24
CA THR A 122 10.99 3.28 -13.04
C THR A 122 10.16 4.07 -12.04
N VAL A 123 9.49 5.14 -12.48
CA VAL A 123 8.59 5.96 -11.63
C VAL A 123 7.51 5.09 -10.99
N ARG A 124 6.85 4.22 -11.77
CA ARG A 124 5.79 3.35 -11.25
C ARG A 124 6.32 2.37 -10.20
N LYS A 125 7.46 1.71 -10.48
CA LYS A 125 8.10 0.78 -9.55
C LYS A 125 8.55 1.48 -8.27
N LEU A 126 9.16 2.65 -8.40
CA LEU A 126 9.64 3.45 -7.27
C LEU A 126 8.47 3.96 -6.41
N LYS A 127 7.39 4.47 -7.01
CA LYS A 127 6.17 4.87 -6.28
C LYS A 127 5.58 3.69 -5.51
N PHE A 128 5.51 2.53 -6.13
CA PHE A 128 5.00 1.32 -5.48
C PHE A 128 5.90 0.90 -4.30
N PHE A 129 7.23 0.92 -4.48
CA PHE A 129 8.17 0.62 -3.41
C PHE A 129 8.05 1.61 -2.25
N LEU A 130 8.11 2.92 -2.52
CA LEU A 130 8.04 3.97 -1.49
C LEU A 130 6.71 3.92 -0.73
N SER A 131 5.59 3.70 -1.41
CA SER A 131 4.29 3.59 -0.77
C SER A 131 4.20 2.41 0.21
N ARG A 132 4.97 1.35 -0.01
CA ARG A 132 5.04 0.21 0.90
C ARG A 132 6.08 0.43 2.01
N ALA A 133 7.27 0.89 1.66
CA ALA A 133 8.37 1.07 2.61
C ALA A 133 8.08 2.17 3.65
N LEU A 134 7.34 3.21 3.25
CA LEU A 134 7.00 4.35 4.10
C LEU A 134 5.58 4.28 4.69
N SER A 135 4.90 3.14 4.53
CA SER A 135 3.55 2.98 5.06
C SER A 135 3.55 2.81 6.57
N ILE A 136 2.56 3.42 7.22
CA ILE A 136 2.29 3.20 8.65
C ILE A 136 1.56 1.86 8.78
N GLU A 137 2.02 1.02 9.72
CA GLU A 137 1.41 -0.27 10.03
C GLU A 137 1.04 -0.34 11.49
N GLU A 138 -0.12 -0.95 11.78
CA GLU A 138 -0.57 -1.23 13.12
C GLU A 138 -1.09 -2.68 13.20
N GLU A 139 -0.82 -3.34 14.31
CA GLU A 139 -1.29 -4.70 14.59
C GLU A 139 -2.61 -4.64 15.39
N TYR A 140 -3.56 -5.47 14.98
CA TYR A 140 -4.87 -5.59 15.60
C TYR A 140 -5.13 -7.05 15.97
N GLU A 141 -5.31 -7.29 17.24
CA GLU A 141 -5.77 -8.57 17.75
C GLU A 141 -7.31 -8.68 17.64
N ASP A 142 -7.83 -9.90 17.57
CA ASP A 142 -9.28 -10.19 17.52
C ASP A 142 -10.04 -9.60 16.32
N TYR A 143 -9.33 -9.25 15.25
CA TYR A 143 -9.93 -8.91 13.98
C TYR A 143 -9.65 -10.00 12.95
N SER A 144 -10.69 -10.37 12.19
CA SER A 144 -10.60 -11.28 11.06
C SER A 144 -10.81 -10.50 9.76
N LEU A 145 -10.12 -10.86 8.70
CA LEU A 145 -10.28 -10.25 7.39
C LEU A 145 -10.60 -11.31 6.33
N MET A 146 -11.70 -11.12 5.61
CA MET A 146 -12.11 -11.96 4.48
C MET A 146 -12.36 -11.15 3.21
N GLU A 147 -12.22 -11.81 2.07
CA GLU A 147 -12.70 -11.31 0.79
C GLU A 147 -14.07 -11.94 0.49
N ILE A 148 -15.12 -11.14 0.47
CA ILE A 148 -16.51 -11.56 0.25
C ILE A 148 -17.04 -10.83 -0.99
N HIS A 149 -17.38 -11.55 -2.04
CA HIS A 149 -17.78 -10.97 -3.35
C HIS A 149 -16.83 -9.89 -3.88
N GLY A 150 -15.52 -10.04 -3.61
CA GLY A 150 -14.49 -9.08 -4.01
C GLY A 150 -14.34 -7.87 -3.06
N VAL A 151 -15.15 -7.76 -2.01
CA VAL A 151 -15.07 -6.75 -0.95
C VAL A 151 -14.21 -7.26 0.20
N GLY A 152 -13.27 -6.45 0.70
CA GLY A 152 -12.53 -6.76 1.93
C GLY A 152 -13.38 -6.40 3.14
N VAL A 153 -13.81 -7.43 3.86
CA VAL A 153 -14.69 -7.35 5.03
C VAL A 153 -13.88 -7.65 6.28
N LEU A 154 -13.70 -6.63 7.09
CA LEU A 154 -13.12 -6.74 8.42
C LEU A 154 -14.22 -7.17 9.40
N MET A 155 -13.95 -8.13 10.27
CA MET A 155 -14.93 -8.64 11.25
C MET A 155 -14.32 -8.68 12.64
N THR A 156 -15.11 -8.25 13.64
CA THR A 156 -14.77 -8.33 15.07
C THR A 156 -16.00 -8.62 15.92
N GLY A 157 -15.83 -8.70 17.23
CA GLY A 157 -16.92 -8.90 18.19
C GLY A 157 -17.06 -10.36 18.62
N TYR A 158 -18.29 -10.86 18.79
CA TYR A 158 -18.59 -12.17 19.42
C TYR A 158 -17.83 -13.33 18.77
N SER A 159 -16.74 -13.75 19.42
CA SER A 159 -15.71 -14.64 18.86
C SER A 159 -16.26 -15.97 18.34
N ASN A 160 -17.17 -16.63 19.07
CA ASN A 160 -17.72 -17.93 18.67
C ASN A 160 -18.58 -17.81 17.42
N ALA A 161 -19.41 -16.76 17.31
CA ALA A 161 -20.21 -16.52 16.12
C ALA A 161 -19.33 -16.17 14.93
N ARG A 162 -18.28 -15.35 15.14
CA ARG A 162 -17.33 -14.96 14.10
C ARG A 162 -16.65 -16.17 13.46
N LYS A 163 -16.14 -17.10 14.29
CA LYS A 163 -15.50 -18.33 13.79
C LYS A 163 -16.45 -19.19 12.97
N GLY A 164 -17.67 -19.43 13.46
CA GLY A 164 -18.68 -20.21 12.74
C GLY A 164 -19.06 -19.58 11.39
N VAL A 165 -19.25 -18.26 11.37
CA VAL A 165 -19.53 -17.51 10.14
C VAL A 165 -18.37 -17.58 9.14
N MET A 166 -17.12 -17.52 9.58
CA MET A 166 -15.97 -17.62 8.69
C MET A 166 -15.90 -19.00 8.01
N ILE A 167 -16.18 -20.08 8.74
CA ILE A 167 -16.24 -21.43 8.16
C ILE A 167 -17.34 -21.48 7.09
N GLU A 168 -18.56 -21.03 7.40
CA GLU A 168 -19.67 -21.01 6.45
C GLU A 168 -19.35 -20.17 5.21
N LEU A 169 -18.70 -19.01 5.37
CA LEU A 169 -18.26 -18.16 4.25
C LEU A 169 -17.17 -18.85 3.38
N LEU A 170 -16.26 -19.63 3.98
CA LEU A 170 -15.28 -20.43 3.24
C LEU A 170 -15.95 -21.55 2.44
N GLU A 171 -16.93 -22.26 3.01
CA GLU A 171 -17.74 -23.28 2.32
C GLU A 171 -18.50 -22.69 1.13
N ARG A 172 -18.93 -21.42 1.24
CA ARG A 172 -19.61 -20.66 0.18
C ARG A 172 -18.64 -20.09 -0.87
N GLY A 173 -17.34 -20.37 -0.75
CA GLY A 173 -16.30 -20.03 -1.74
C GLY A 173 -15.67 -18.65 -1.56
N HIS A 174 -15.85 -17.99 -0.41
CA HIS A 174 -15.13 -16.77 -0.07
C HIS A 174 -13.70 -17.06 0.40
N ARG A 175 -12.89 -16.02 0.54
CA ARG A 175 -11.46 -16.18 0.82
C ARG A 175 -11.09 -15.55 2.17
N MET A 176 -10.29 -16.27 2.95
CA MET A 176 -9.72 -15.75 4.18
C MET A 176 -8.36 -15.10 3.94
N ILE A 177 -8.12 -13.99 4.62
CA ILE A 177 -6.80 -13.34 4.71
C ILE A 177 -6.19 -13.63 6.08
N THR A 178 -6.95 -13.43 7.15
CA THR A 178 -6.57 -13.79 8.51
C THR A 178 -7.80 -13.95 9.41
N ASP A 179 -7.70 -14.82 10.43
CA ASP A 179 -8.70 -14.95 11.49
C ASP A 179 -8.33 -14.17 12.75
N LYS A 180 -7.02 -13.94 12.94
CA LYS A 180 -6.39 -13.20 14.03
C LYS A 180 -5.08 -12.56 13.56
N ASN A 181 -4.46 -11.73 14.39
CA ASN A 181 -3.18 -11.09 14.11
C ASN A 181 -3.18 -10.31 12.79
N LEU A 182 -4.19 -9.51 12.63
CA LEU A 182 -4.31 -8.62 11.48
C LEU A 182 -3.29 -7.50 11.59
N VAL A 183 -2.53 -7.28 10.52
CA VAL A 183 -1.76 -6.06 10.33
C VAL A 183 -2.48 -5.21 9.31
N ILE A 184 -2.74 -3.96 9.66
CA ILE A 184 -3.31 -2.98 8.75
C ILE A 184 -2.21 -2.00 8.36
N ARG A 185 -2.03 -1.85 7.06
CA ARG A 185 -1.11 -0.90 6.42
C ARG A 185 -1.88 0.17 5.70
N ARG A 186 -1.52 1.43 5.93
CA ARG A 186 -2.03 2.55 5.14
C ARG A 186 -1.23 2.68 3.84
N ILE A 187 -1.90 2.66 2.70
CA ILE A 187 -1.30 2.86 1.38
C ILE A 187 -1.89 4.11 0.74
N GLY A 188 -1.04 5.11 0.47
CA GLY A 188 -1.50 6.39 -0.07
C GLY A 188 -2.39 7.15 0.90
N GLU A 189 -3.32 7.95 0.37
CA GLU A 189 -4.12 8.88 1.17
C GLU A 189 -5.34 8.24 1.84
N ASN A 190 -5.95 7.20 1.24
CA ASN A 190 -7.26 6.70 1.71
C ASN A 190 -7.40 5.17 1.65
N ASP A 191 -6.32 4.42 1.46
CA ASP A 191 -6.39 2.99 1.26
C ASP A 191 -5.76 2.21 2.41
N LEU A 192 -6.53 1.32 3.02
CA LEU A 192 -6.06 0.38 4.02
C LEU A 192 -5.92 -1.02 3.41
N LEU A 193 -4.77 -1.63 3.59
CA LEU A 193 -4.48 -3.00 3.19
C LEU A 193 -4.30 -3.85 4.44
N GLY A 194 -5.06 -4.93 4.56
CA GLY A 194 -4.93 -5.88 5.65
C GLY A 194 -4.24 -7.16 5.20
N TYR A 195 -3.39 -7.73 6.06
CA TYR A 195 -2.70 -9.00 5.84
C TYR A 195 -2.40 -9.69 7.18
N ASN A 196 -1.98 -10.95 7.13
CA ASN A 196 -1.64 -11.72 8.34
C ASN A 196 -0.27 -11.30 8.89
N GLY A 197 -0.22 -10.84 10.15
CA GLY A 197 1.00 -10.36 10.82
C GLY A 197 1.98 -11.45 11.25
N LYS A 198 1.60 -12.73 11.25
CA LYS A 198 2.52 -13.81 11.58
C LYS A 198 3.57 -14.00 10.49
N LYS A 199 4.74 -13.42 10.68
CA LYS A 199 5.90 -13.48 9.76
C LYS A 199 6.42 -14.90 9.42
N LYS A 200 5.87 -15.94 10.04
CA LYS A 200 6.30 -17.35 9.87
C LYS A 200 5.22 -18.27 9.32
N VAL A 201 4.16 -17.74 8.77
CA VAL A 201 3.25 -18.60 8.00
C VAL A 201 3.99 -18.93 6.71
N LYS A 202 4.46 -20.17 6.57
CA LYS A 202 4.90 -20.69 5.26
C LYS A 202 3.79 -20.33 4.28
N LEU A 203 4.14 -19.71 3.16
CA LEU A 203 3.18 -19.36 2.12
C LEU A 203 2.19 -20.51 1.93
N GLY A 204 0.93 -20.30 2.26
CA GLY A 204 -0.15 -21.26 2.06
C GLY A 204 -0.75 -21.93 3.30
N HIS A 205 -0.22 -21.72 4.49
CA HIS A 205 -0.83 -22.32 5.69
C HIS A 205 -1.57 -21.26 6.53
N PHE A 206 -2.88 -21.25 6.43
CA PHE A 206 -3.78 -20.39 7.19
C PHE A 206 -4.56 -21.26 8.18
N TYR A 207 -4.32 -21.04 9.47
CA TYR A 207 -4.99 -21.79 10.52
C TYR A 207 -6.22 -21.06 11.02
N LEU A 208 -7.35 -21.73 11.03
CA LEU A 208 -8.56 -21.32 11.70
C LEU A 208 -8.71 -22.18 12.96
N GLU A 209 -8.84 -21.55 14.14
CA GLU A 209 -9.14 -22.28 15.35
C GLU A 209 -10.58 -22.79 15.32
N ASP A 210 -10.74 -24.08 15.15
CA ASP A 210 -12.03 -24.75 15.31
C ASP A 210 -12.30 -24.99 16.81
N ILE A 211 -13.53 -24.68 17.24
CA ILE A 211 -13.96 -24.79 18.65
C ILE A 211 -14.00 -26.25 19.10
N GLN A 212 -14.19 -27.21 18.19
CA GLN A 212 -14.36 -28.62 18.49
C GLN A 212 -13.09 -29.46 18.25
N ASN A 213 -12.25 -29.08 17.27
CA ASN A 213 -11.17 -29.93 16.75
C ASN A 213 -9.78 -29.31 16.84
N GLY A 214 -9.61 -28.14 17.47
CA GLY A 214 -8.33 -27.44 17.51
C GLY A 214 -8.11 -26.54 16.30
N SER A 215 -6.89 -26.51 15.75
CA SER A 215 -6.55 -25.63 14.64
C SER A 215 -6.64 -26.37 13.31
N VAL A 216 -7.44 -25.86 12.38
CA VAL A 216 -7.61 -26.40 11.03
C VAL A 216 -6.82 -25.58 10.03
N ASP A 217 -6.01 -26.22 9.19
CA ASP A 217 -5.39 -25.57 8.03
C ASP A 217 -6.44 -25.30 6.96
N VAL A 218 -6.71 -24.03 6.70
CA VAL A 218 -7.74 -23.61 5.74
C VAL A 218 -7.38 -24.02 4.33
N THR A 219 -6.10 -24.04 3.98
CA THR A 219 -5.63 -24.42 2.64
C THR A 219 -5.81 -25.91 2.38
N ASP A 220 -5.51 -26.73 3.40
CA ASP A 220 -5.66 -28.19 3.29
C ASP A 220 -7.15 -28.58 3.27
N HIS A 221 -7.99 -27.88 4.03
CA HIS A 221 -9.41 -28.24 4.15
C HIS A 221 -10.29 -27.67 3.04
N PHE A 222 -10.09 -26.41 2.66
CA PHE A 222 -10.92 -25.69 1.68
C PHE A 222 -10.22 -25.45 0.34
N GLY A 223 -8.95 -25.85 0.22
CA GLY A 223 -8.11 -25.70 -0.97
C GLY A 223 -7.42 -24.34 -1.09
N VAL A 224 -6.36 -24.26 -1.88
CA VAL A 224 -5.50 -23.09 -2.05
C VAL A 224 -6.27 -21.81 -2.44
N LYS A 225 -7.35 -21.94 -3.19
CA LYS A 225 -8.17 -20.79 -3.63
C LYS A 225 -8.99 -20.15 -2.52
N SER A 226 -9.09 -20.78 -1.35
CA SER A 226 -9.84 -20.26 -0.16
C SER A 226 -9.06 -19.20 0.64
N THR A 227 -7.81 -18.98 0.29
CA THR A 227 -6.94 -18.04 1.00
C THR A 227 -6.43 -16.93 0.10
N ARG A 228 -6.03 -15.81 0.71
CA ARG A 228 -5.40 -14.67 0.05
C ARG A 228 -4.39 -14.03 0.98
N ILE A 229 -3.26 -13.56 0.46
CA ILE A 229 -2.16 -12.99 1.26
C ILE A 229 -2.55 -11.63 1.87
N GLU A 230 -3.18 -10.77 1.07
CA GLU A 230 -3.55 -9.40 1.46
C GLU A 230 -4.83 -8.96 0.75
N LYS A 231 -5.58 -8.04 1.37
CA LYS A 231 -6.80 -7.47 0.78
C LYS A 231 -7.01 -6.03 1.25
N LYS A 232 -7.44 -5.16 0.33
CA LYS A 232 -7.94 -3.82 0.69
C LYS A 232 -9.14 -3.97 1.60
N ILE A 233 -9.13 -3.25 2.74
CA ILE A 233 -10.25 -3.18 3.68
C ILE A 233 -11.28 -2.20 3.17
N ASN A 234 -12.54 -2.61 3.11
CA ASN A 234 -13.61 -1.79 2.58
C ASN A 234 -14.68 -1.46 3.63
N ILE A 235 -15.05 -2.45 4.44
CA ILE A 235 -16.07 -2.31 5.49
C ILE A 235 -15.64 -3.07 6.75
N LEU A 236 -16.17 -2.63 7.89
CA LEU A 236 -16.08 -3.31 9.17
C LEU A 236 -17.46 -3.85 9.55
N ILE A 237 -17.50 -5.12 9.95
CA ILE A 237 -18.67 -5.76 10.55
C ILE A 237 -18.35 -6.10 12.00
N VAL A 238 -19.19 -5.61 12.92
CA VAL A 238 -19.12 -5.92 14.34
C VAL A 238 -20.27 -6.87 14.69
N LEU A 239 -19.92 -8.07 15.13
CA LEU A 239 -20.89 -9.05 15.60
C LEU A 239 -21.15 -8.83 17.11
N GLU A 240 -22.35 -8.41 17.45
CA GLU A 240 -22.74 -8.16 18.84
C GLU A 240 -23.76 -9.19 19.34
N GLU A 241 -23.68 -9.56 20.60
CA GLU A 241 -24.71 -10.37 21.21
C GLU A 241 -26.04 -9.61 21.22
N TRP A 242 -27.13 -10.30 20.85
CA TRP A 242 -28.47 -9.70 20.79
C TRP A 242 -28.92 -9.19 22.17
N LYS A 243 -29.32 -7.91 22.22
CA LYS A 243 -29.92 -7.28 23.40
C LYS A 243 -31.34 -6.84 23.09
N GLU A 244 -32.30 -7.30 23.88
CA GLU A 244 -33.75 -7.08 23.62
C GLU A 244 -34.17 -5.61 23.63
N LYS A 245 -33.42 -4.73 24.28
CA LYS A 245 -33.75 -3.31 24.45
C LYS A 245 -33.01 -2.37 23.51
N GLU A 246 -32.10 -2.87 22.69
CA GLU A 246 -31.36 -2.05 21.74
C GLU A 246 -32.04 -2.02 20.38
N PHE A 247 -32.12 -0.81 19.81
CA PHE A 247 -32.60 -0.61 18.46
C PHE A 247 -31.45 -0.86 17.47
N TYR A 248 -31.60 -1.88 16.66
CA TYR A 248 -30.64 -2.18 15.61
C TYR A 248 -31.14 -1.64 14.29
N ASP A 249 -30.32 -0.80 13.64
CA ASP A 249 -30.63 -0.28 12.32
C ASP A 249 -30.66 -1.42 11.29
N ARG A 250 -31.87 -1.83 10.89
CA ARG A 250 -32.09 -2.93 9.94
C ARG A 250 -31.84 -2.50 8.49
N LEU A 251 -31.84 -1.21 8.22
CA LEU A 251 -31.77 -0.65 6.88
C LEU A 251 -30.39 -0.09 6.55
N GLY A 252 -29.46 -0.05 7.53
CA GLY A 252 -28.12 0.51 7.34
C GLY A 252 -28.15 2.00 7.00
N LEU A 253 -29.15 2.73 7.52
CA LEU A 253 -29.33 4.17 7.30
C LEU A 253 -28.35 4.99 8.14
N ASP A 254 -28.03 4.50 9.35
CA ASP A 254 -27.06 5.13 10.24
C ASP A 254 -25.64 4.74 9.84
N THR A 255 -24.97 5.61 9.12
CA THR A 255 -23.59 5.37 8.68
C THR A 255 -22.63 5.62 9.84
N GLN A 256 -22.19 4.55 10.47
CA GLN A 256 -21.16 4.58 11.49
C GLN A 256 -19.78 4.35 10.87
N TYR A 257 -18.73 4.87 11.51
CA TYR A 257 -17.35 4.70 11.08
C TYR A 257 -16.47 4.31 12.27
N GLU A 258 -15.40 3.56 11.96
CA GLU A 258 -14.32 3.29 12.89
C GLU A 258 -12.99 3.66 12.22
N THR A 259 -12.02 4.12 13.01
CA THR A 259 -10.75 4.63 12.48
C THR A 259 -9.64 3.60 12.67
N PHE A 260 -8.95 3.25 11.58
CA PHE A 260 -7.78 2.39 11.57
C PHE A 260 -6.63 3.12 10.89
N VAL A 261 -5.46 3.18 11.52
CA VAL A 261 -4.26 3.84 10.95
C VAL A 261 -4.56 5.23 10.39
N GLY A 262 -5.46 5.97 11.08
CA GLY A 262 -5.87 7.32 10.69
C GLY A 262 -6.97 7.42 9.61
N GLU A 263 -7.44 6.29 9.04
CA GLU A 263 -8.47 6.27 8.01
C GLU A 263 -9.81 5.73 8.53
N LYS A 264 -10.91 6.32 8.07
CA LYS A 264 -12.28 5.93 8.46
C LYS A 264 -12.82 4.81 7.59
N ILE A 265 -13.25 3.72 8.21
CA ILE A 265 -13.92 2.59 7.56
C ILE A 265 -15.38 2.55 8.00
N GLN A 266 -16.30 2.37 7.03
CA GLN A 266 -17.72 2.22 7.32
C GLN A 266 -17.97 0.97 8.15
N LYS A 267 -18.71 1.13 9.24
CA LYS A 267 -19.01 0.11 10.24
C LYS A 267 -20.48 -0.30 10.19
N PHE A 268 -20.71 -1.61 10.22
CA PHE A 268 -22.02 -2.24 10.34
C PHE A 268 -22.06 -3.08 11.62
N VAL A 269 -23.07 -2.90 12.43
CA VAL A 269 -23.30 -3.71 13.64
C VAL A 269 -24.37 -4.75 13.33
N ILE A 270 -24.02 -6.03 13.45
CA ILE A 270 -24.93 -7.16 13.20
C ILE A 270 -25.19 -7.90 14.49
N PRO A 271 -26.44 -7.88 15.00
CA PRO A 271 -26.79 -8.62 16.21
C PRO A 271 -26.86 -10.12 15.93
N VAL A 272 -26.16 -10.90 16.76
CA VAL A 272 -26.12 -12.36 16.72
C VAL A 272 -27.33 -12.92 17.44
N ARG A 273 -28.26 -13.57 16.71
CA ARG A 273 -29.44 -14.22 17.28
C ARG A 273 -29.57 -15.63 16.72
N LYS A 274 -30.00 -16.58 17.57
CA LYS A 274 -30.32 -17.95 17.13
C LYS A 274 -31.33 -17.95 15.97
N GLY A 275 -31.08 -18.76 14.95
CA GLY A 275 -31.95 -18.90 13.78
C GLY A 275 -31.72 -17.88 12.66
N ARG A 276 -30.75 -16.96 12.79
CA ARG A 276 -30.33 -16.09 11.69
C ARG A 276 -29.08 -16.63 11.00
N ASN A 277 -29.11 -16.68 9.68
CA ASN A 277 -27.92 -16.99 8.89
C ASN A 277 -27.07 -15.73 8.75
N LEU A 278 -26.00 -15.65 9.55
CA LEU A 278 -25.11 -14.48 9.57
C LEU A 278 -24.29 -14.36 8.30
N ALA A 279 -23.90 -15.47 7.66
CA ALA A 279 -23.13 -15.46 6.43
C ALA A 279 -23.91 -14.76 5.31
N VAL A 280 -25.21 -15.06 5.15
CA VAL A 280 -26.08 -14.40 4.18
C VAL A 280 -26.20 -12.88 4.46
N ILE A 281 -26.32 -12.49 5.73
CA ILE A 281 -26.40 -11.06 6.10
C ILE A 281 -25.11 -10.34 5.73
N ILE A 282 -23.95 -10.95 5.99
CA ILE A 282 -22.63 -10.40 5.67
C ILE A 282 -22.42 -10.31 4.16
N GLU A 283 -22.81 -11.35 3.40
CA GLU A 283 -22.79 -11.33 1.94
C GLU A 283 -23.64 -10.19 1.39
N THR A 284 -24.84 -10.00 1.93
CA THR A 284 -25.75 -8.91 1.54
C THR A 284 -25.12 -7.54 1.82
N ALA A 285 -24.49 -7.35 2.99
CA ALA A 285 -23.80 -6.10 3.31
C ALA A 285 -22.63 -5.82 2.35
N ALA A 286 -21.84 -6.84 2.01
CA ALA A 286 -20.75 -6.72 1.04
C ALA A 286 -21.26 -6.37 -0.37
N LEU A 287 -22.33 -7.01 -0.83
CA LEU A 287 -22.94 -6.72 -2.12
C LEU A 287 -23.55 -5.31 -2.17
N SER A 288 -24.24 -4.88 -1.12
CA SER A 288 -24.79 -3.51 -1.00
C SER A 288 -23.69 -2.46 -1.06
N PHE A 289 -22.58 -2.67 -0.36
CA PHE A 289 -21.43 -1.78 -0.43
C PHE A 289 -20.89 -1.71 -1.86
N ARG A 290 -20.75 -2.85 -2.54
CA ARG A 290 -20.25 -2.92 -3.91
C ARG A 290 -21.18 -2.19 -4.88
N LEU A 291 -22.50 -2.36 -4.77
CA LEU A 291 -23.50 -1.69 -5.60
C LEU A 291 -23.45 -0.17 -5.43
N LYS A 292 -23.36 0.32 -4.19
CA LYS A 292 -23.20 1.75 -3.91
C LYS A 292 -21.95 2.33 -4.59
N ARG A 293 -20.84 1.61 -4.57
CA ARG A 293 -19.61 2.04 -5.26
C ARG A 293 -19.73 2.02 -6.79
N MET A 294 -20.60 1.21 -7.37
CA MET A 294 -20.89 1.18 -8.80
C MET A 294 -21.92 2.26 -9.23
N GLY A 295 -22.34 3.12 -8.31
CA GLY A 295 -23.29 4.20 -8.58
C GLY A 295 -24.77 3.80 -8.49
N HIS A 296 -25.06 2.59 -8.01
CA HIS A 296 -26.44 2.17 -7.74
C HIS A 296 -26.88 2.67 -6.36
N ASN A 297 -27.64 3.77 -6.34
CA ASN A 297 -28.24 4.32 -5.12
C ASN A 297 -29.66 3.76 -4.88
N THR A 298 -29.86 2.48 -5.03
CA THR A 298 -31.16 1.88 -4.69
C THR A 298 -31.19 1.61 -3.19
N PRO A 299 -32.13 2.19 -2.42
CA PRO A 299 -32.44 1.68 -1.09
C PRO A 299 -32.89 0.22 -1.29
N LEU A 300 -32.34 -0.70 -0.52
CA LEU A 300 -32.93 -2.03 -0.40
C LEU A 300 -34.26 -1.83 0.32
N GLU A 301 -35.39 -1.91 -0.42
CA GLU A 301 -36.74 -1.97 0.12
C GLU A 301 -36.93 -3.24 0.98
#